data_04b2aacb02d813c32b36002fad24213b
#
_entry.id   04b2aacb02d813c32b36002fad24213b
#
_cell.length_a   1.000
_cell.length_b   1.000
_cell.length_c   1.000
_cell.angle_alpha   90.00
_cell.angle_beta   90.00
_cell.angle_gamma   90.00
#
_symmetry.space_group_name_H-M   'P 1'
#
loop_
_entity.id
_entity.type
_entity.pdbx_description
1 polymer ?
#
loop_
_entity_poly.entity_id
_entity_poly.type
_entity_poly.pdbx_seq_one_letter_code
_entity_poly.pdbx_strand_id
1 'polypeptide(L)'
;PYLLLYLLPNNYTVCKLNMEIKGRIIHVLPLQEGVSKAGNPWKKQEYVLETEDQYPRKVCFNLFGDKVDQYPAAIGEDVVVSFDLESREFNGRWYTDVRAWKIEKSAPVAQGVPDMPPMPNDIAPFPPAPAAPDLAPSPTDDLPF
;
A
#
# COMPACT_ATOMS: atom_id res chain seq x y z
N PRO A 1 -13.72 -27.10 -47.10
CA PRO A 1 -14.26 -26.76 -45.80
C PRO A 1 -13.21 -26.80 -44.68
N TYR A 2 -12.02 -27.32 -44.94
CA TYR A 2 -10.94 -27.33 -43.94
C TYR A 2 -10.15 -26.02 -43.83
N LEU A 3 -10.39 -25.07 -44.74
CA LEU A 3 -9.75 -23.77 -44.75
C LEU A 3 -10.33 -22.75 -43.77
N LEU A 4 -11.49 -23.04 -43.20
CA LEU A 4 -12.15 -22.16 -42.24
C LEU A 4 -11.65 -22.36 -40.79
N LEU A 5 -10.88 -23.42 -40.54
CA LEU A 5 -10.31 -23.68 -39.21
C LEU A 5 -9.01 -22.93 -38.95
N TYR A 6 -8.40 -22.36 -40.00
CA TYR A 6 -7.16 -21.57 -39.87
C TYR A 6 -7.39 -20.06 -39.69
N LEU A 7 -8.62 -19.62 -39.79
CA LEU A 7 -9.01 -18.22 -39.66
C LEU A 7 -9.69 -17.87 -38.31
N LEU A 8 -9.63 -18.78 -37.35
CA LEU A 8 -9.85 -18.36 -36.00
C LEU A 8 -8.61 -17.56 -35.58
N PRO A 9 -8.73 -16.23 -35.42
CA PRO A 9 -7.65 -15.50 -34.82
C PRO A 9 -7.40 -16.15 -33.46
N ASN A 10 -6.17 -16.50 -33.22
CA ASN A 10 -5.66 -16.92 -31.92
C ASN A 10 -5.80 -15.78 -30.91
N ASN A 11 -6.90 -15.11 -30.94
CA ASN A 11 -7.36 -14.23 -29.91
C ASN A 11 -7.99 -15.10 -28.80
N TYR A 12 -7.21 -16.06 -28.30
CA TYR A 12 -7.31 -16.26 -26.89
C TYR A 12 -6.82 -14.94 -26.28
N THR A 13 -7.67 -13.96 -26.27
CA THR A 13 -7.61 -12.94 -25.27
C THR A 13 -7.73 -13.74 -23.99
N VAL A 14 -6.60 -14.23 -23.52
CA VAL A 14 -6.46 -14.63 -22.14
C VAL A 14 -6.93 -13.36 -21.45
N CYS A 15 -8.18 -13.37 -21.00
CA CYS A 15 -8.60 -12.41 -20.02
C CYS A 15 -7.65 -12.62 -18.86
N LYS A 16 -6.51 -11.98 -18.96
CA LYS A 16 -5.61 -11.84 -17.85
C LYS A 16 -6.44 -11.05 -16.87
N LEU A 17 -7.10 -11.77 -15.98
CA LEU A 17 -7.85 -11.19 -14.90
C LEU A 17 -6.80 -10.39 -14.12
N ASN A 18 -6.70 -9.11 -14.42
CA ASN A 18 -5.84 -8.23 -13.66
C ASN A 18 -6.47 -8.11 -12.27
N MET A 19 -5.96 -8.89 -11.35
CA MET A 19 -6.34 -8.77 -9.96
C MET A 19 -5.55 -7.63 -9.36
N GLU A 20 -6.26 -6.66 -8.83
CA GLU A 20 -5.68 -5.48 -8.20
C GLU A 20 -6.25 -5.32 -6.79
N ILE A 21 -5.40 -4.89 -5.89
CA ILE A 21 -5.79 -4.56 -4.53
C ILE A 21 -5.19 -3.21 -4.16
N LYS A 22 -6.02 -2.36 -3.58
CA LYS A 22 -5.61 -1.05 -3.08
C LYS A 22 -5.52 -1.09 -1.57
N GLY A 23 -4.49 -0.46 -1.04
CA GLY A 23 -4.33 -0.34 0.40
C GLY A 23 -3.03 0.34 0.77
N ARG A 24 -2.76 0.33 2.06
CA ARG A 24 -1.56 0.92 2.65
C ARG A 24 -0.59 -0.16 3.10
N ILE A 25 0.69 0.04 2.82
CA ILE A 25 1.75 -0.83 3.31
C ILE A 25 1.92 -0.61 4.81
N ILE A 26 1.72 -1.67 5.59
CA ILE A 26 1.87 -1.62 7.06
C ILE A 26 3.14 -2.30 7.55
N HIS A 27 3.65 -3.28 6.81
CA HIS A 27 4.89 -3.96 7.12
C HIS A 27 5.71 -4.23 5.86
N VAL A 28 7.00 -4.13 6.00
CA VAL A 28 8.00 -4.55 5.02
C VAL A 28 8.87 -5.60 5.70
N LEU A 29 8.82 -6.84 5.19
CA LEU A 29 9.62 -7.92 5.73
C LEU A 29 11.05 -7.83 5.21
N PRO A 30 12.01 -8.48 5.88
CA PRO A 30 13.39 -8.50 5.42
C PRO A 30 13.54 -9.09 4.02
N LEU A 31 14.44 -8.50 3.23
CA LEU A 31 14.79 -9.03 1.91
C LEU A 31 15.38 -10.42 2.05
N GLN A 32 14.87 -11.36 1.29
CA GLN A 32 15.41 -12.70 1.18
C GLN A 32 16.17 -12.83 -0.14
N GLU A 33 17.40 -13.28 -0.05
CA GLU A 33 18.28 -13.46 -1.19
C GLU A 33 18.87 -14.87 -1.14
N GLY A 34 19.16 -15.41 -2.30
CA GLY A 34 19.83 -16.70 -2.39
C GLY A 34 20.30 -17.00 -3.80
N VAL A 35 20.89 -18.17 -3.95
CA VAL A 35 21.31 -18.70 -5.23
C VAL A 35 20.56 -19.99 -5.48
N SER A 36 19.93 -20.10 -6.66
CA SER A 36 19.24 -21.33 -7.06
C SER A 36 20.23 -22.48 -7.30
N LYS A 37 19.73 -23.70 -7.34
CA LYS A 37 20.57 -24.88 -7.65
C LYS A 37 21.28 -24.78 -9.01
N ALA A 38 20.72 -23.99 -9.93
CA ALA A 38 21.31 -23.69 -11.22
C ALA A 38 22.38 -22.57 -11.19
N GLY A 39 22.68 -22.00 -10.02
CA GLY A 39 23.64 -20.91 -9.87
C GLY A 39 23.09 -19.52 -10.15
N ASN A 40 21.80 -19.36 -10.36
CA ASN A 40 21.18 -18.08 -10.61
C ASN A 40 20.83 -17.36 -9.29
N PRO A 41 21.24 -16.12 -9.10
CA PRO A 41 20.83 -15.34 -7.94
C PRO A 41 19.33 -15.05 -7.99
N TRP A 42 18.67 -15.17 -6.85
CA TRP A 42 17.28 -14.79 -6.71
C TRP A 42 17.11 -13.90 -5.49
N LYS A 43 16.12 -13.05 -5.52
CA LYS A 43 15.71 -12.24 -4.39
C LYS A 43 14.21 -12.16 -4.31
N LYS A 44 13.71 -12.05 -3.10
CA LYS A 44 12.30 -12.00 -2.76
C LYS A 44 12.09 -10.98 -1.65
N GLN A 45 11.16 -10.10 -1.83
CA GLN A 45 10.72 -9.15 -0.81
C GLN A 45 9.25 -9.39 -0.50
N GLU A 46 8.92 -9.48 0.77
CA GLU A 46 7.55 -9.64 1.23
C GLU A 46 7.05 -8.33 1.86
N TYR A 47 5.81 -8.00 1.57
CA TYR A 47 5.13 -6.82 2.08
C TYR A 47 3.78 -7.21 2.64
N VAL A 48 3.32 -6.50 3.66
CA VAL A 48 1.96 -6.62 4.17
C VAL A 48 1.22 -5.33 3.92
N LEU A 49 0.12 -5.45 3.21
CA LEU A 49 -0.78 -4.37 2.85
C LEU A 49 -2.06 -4.50 3.65
N GLU A 50 -2.59 -3.39 4.12
CA GLU A 50 -3.91 -3.30 4.73
C GLU A 50 -4.86 -2.59 3.78
N THR A 51 -5.98 -3.24 3.45
CA THR A 51 -6.99 -2.65 2.55
C THR A 51 -7.73 -1.50 3.21
N GLU A 52 -8.15 -0.53 2.40
CA GLU A 52 -8.90 0.67 2.85
C GLU A 52 -10.42 0.44 2.82
N ASP A 53 -10.86 -0.78 3.07
CA ASP A 53 -12.28 -1.12 3.08
C ASP A 53 -12.93 -0.83 4.44
N GLN A 54 -14.25 -0.91 4.48
CA GLN A 54 -15.02 -0.82 5.73
C GLN A 54 -14.54 -1.83 6.78
N TYR A 55 -14.09 -3.00 6.33
CA TYR A 55 -13.46 -4.02 7.15
C TYR A 55 -12.03 -4.25 6.65
N PRO A 56 -11.06 -3.54 7.21
CA PRO A 56 -9.68 -3.65 6.77
C PRO A 56 -9.16 -5.07 6.86
N ARG A 57 -8.54 -5.54 5.78
CA ARG A 57 -7.92 -6.86 5.71
C ARG A 57 -6.44 -6.72 5.43
N LYS A 58 -5.67 -7.59 6.04
CA LYS A 58 -4.23 -7.65 5.82
C LYS A 58 -3.94 -8.69 4.75
N VAL A 59 -3.18 -8.30 3.75
CA VAL A 59 -2.76 -9.17 2.66
C VAL A 59 -1.25 -9.15 2.57
N CYS A 60 -0.66 -10.31 2.67
CA CYS A 60 0.78 -10.49 2.46
C CYS A 60 1.02 -10.84 0.99
N PHE A 61 1.88 -10.09 0.33
CA PHE A 61 2.28 -10.35 -1.05
C PHE A 61 3.79 -10.30 -1.19
N ASN A 62 4.29 -10.90 -2.24
CA ASN A 62 5.72 -10.92 -2.52
C ASN A 62 6.06 -10.37 -3.90
N LEU A 63 7.25 -9.83 -4.00
CA LEU A 63 7.91 -9.45 -5.24
C LEU A 63 9.13 -10.34 -5.45
N PHE A 64 9.35 -10.75 -6.67
CA PHE A 64 10.47 -11.59 -7.05
C PHE A 64 11.40 -10.90 -8.05
N GLY A 65 12.69 -11.16 -7.89
CA GLY A 65 13.71 -10.77 -8.85
C GLY A 65 13.83 -9.27 -9.03
N ASP A 66 13.92 -8.85 -10.28
CA ASP A 66 14.10 -7.44 -10.64
C ASP A 66 12.96 -6.54 -10.21
N LYS A 67 11.78 -7.10 -10.00
CA LYS A 67 10.62 -6.34 -9.56
C LYS A 67 10.78 -5.77 -8.16
N VAL A 68 11.60 -6.40 -7.34
CA VAL A 68 11.94 -5.89 -5.99
C VAL A 68 12.61 -4.52 -6.10
N ASP A 69 13.48 -4.34 -7.09
CA ASP A 69 14.18 -3.06 -7.32
C ASP A 69 13.33 -2.05 -8.10
N GLN A 70 12.48 -2.55 -9.02
CA GLN A 70 11.62 -1.69 -9.82
C GLN A 70 10.49 -1.04 -9.02
N TYR A 71 10.01 -1.73 -8.01
CA TYR A 71 8.85 -1.32 -7.22
C TYR A 71 9.18 -1.27 -5.72
N PRO A 72 10.08 -0.39 -5.29
CA PRO A 72 10.33 -0.20 -3.88
C PRO A 72 9.10 0.41 -3.21
N ALA A 73 8.65 -0.19 -2.14
CA ALA A 73 7.55 0.31 -1.34
C ALA A 73 7.98 0.49 0.12
N ALA A 74 7.50 1.53 0.76
CA ALA A 74 7.80 1.84 2.15
C ALA A 74 6.55 1.75 3.03
N ILE A 75 6.75 1.57 4.32
CA ILE A 75 5.66 1.55 5.29
C ILE A 75 4.92 2.88 5.28
N GLY A 76 3.60 2.83 5.22
CA GLY A 76 2.73 4.01 5.21
C GLY A 76 2.40 4.54 3.82
N GLU A 77 2.93 3.94 2.75
CA GLU A 77 2.58 4.31 1.38
C GLU A 77 1.27 3.66 0.95
N ASP A 78 0.41 4.44 0.31
CA ASP A 78 -0.80 3.94 -0.33
C ASP A 78 -0.45 3.45 -1.74
N VAL A 79 -0.76 2.20 -2.01
CA VAL A 79 -0.38 1.55 -3.24
C VAL A 79 -1.54 0.75 -3.84
N VAL A 80 -1.50 0.61 -5.16
CA VAL A 80 -2.32 -0.36 -5.90
C VAL A 80 -1.41 -1.46 -6.39
N VAL A 81 -1.66 -2.67 -5.93
CA VAL A 81 -0.85 -3.83 -6.25
C VAL A 81 -1.59 -4.71 -7.24
N SER A 82 -0.98 -4.93 -8.39
CA SER A 82 -1.44 -5.93 -9.35
C SER A 82 -0.74 -7.25 -9.07
N PHE A 83 -1.50 -8.31 -8.90
CA PHE A 83 -0.96 -9.59 -8.45
C PHE A 83 -1.59 -10.77 -9.17
N ASP A 84 -0.91 -11.90 -9.08
CA ASP A 84 -1.39 -13.21 -9.49
C ASP A 84 -1.42 -14.15 -8.28
N LEU A 85 -2.35 -15.08 -8.28
CA LEU A 85 -2.44 -16.13 -7.27
C LEU A 85 -1.86 -17.42 -7.81
N GLU A 86 -1.00 -18.04 -7.03
CA GLU A 86 -0.44 -19.35 -7.32
C GLU A 86 -0.58 -20.24 -6.09
N SER A 87 -1.07 -21.44 -6.30
CA SER A 87 -1.20 -22.42 -5.23
C SER A 87 -0.37 -23.65 -5.53
N ARG A 88 0.27 -24.18 -4.50
CA ARG A 88 1.04 -25.43 -4.58
C ARG A 88 0.73 -26.34 -3.41
N GLU A 89 0.83 -27.60 -3.65
CA GLU A 89 0.67 -28.64 -2.62
C GLU A 89 2.03 -29.04 -2.06
N PHE A 90 2.10 -29.14 -0.75
CA PHE A 90 3.25 -29.68 -0.04
C PHE A 90 2.76 -30.45 1.19
N ASN A 91 3.15 -31.72 1.29
CA ASN A 91 2.75 -32.63 2.38
C ASN A 91 1.22 -32.68 2.64
N GLY A 92 0.41 -32.72 1.58
CA GLY A 92 -1.04 -32.78 1.69
C GLY A 92 -1.71 -31.45 2.06
N ARG A 93 -0.94 -30.36 2.13
CA ARG A 93 -1.44 -29.00 2.39
C ARG A 93 -1.28 -28.14 1.16
N TRP A 94 -2.27 -27.33 0.90
CA TRP A 94 -2.24 -26.33 -0.15
C TRP A 94 -1.79 -24.97 0.40
N TYR A 95 -0.79 -24.39 -0.26
CA TYR A 95 -0.27 -23.06 0.06
C TYR A 95 -0.55 -22.14 -1.11
N THR A 96 -1.17 -21.00 -0.84
CA THR A 96 -1.45 -19.99 -1.83
C THR A 96 -0.52 -18.81 -1.64
N ASP A 97 0.21 -18.48 -2.70
CA ASP A 97 1.10 -17.33 -2.74
C ASP A 97 0.46 -16.21 -3.56
N VAL A 98 0.55 -15.01 -3.05
CA VAL A 98 0.16 -13.80 -3.77
C VAL A 98 1.43 -13.19 -4.36
N ARG A 99 1.57 -13.25 -5.67
CA ARG A 99 2.73 -12.70 -6.39
C ARG A 99 2.36 -11.38 -7.02
N ALA A 100 2.93 -10.31 -6.52
CA ALA A 100 2.79 -9.01 -7.15
C ALA A 100 3.72 -8.93 -8.37
N TRP A 101 3.20 -8.42 -9.45
CA TRP A 101 3.99 -8.15 -10.66
C TRP A 101 4.06 -6.66 -10.99
N LYS A 102 3.23 -5.84 -10.35
CA LYS A 102 3.25 -4.39 -10.49
C LYS A 102 2.76 -3.73 -9.20
N ILE A 103 3.41 -2.67 -8.81
CA ILE A 103 2.97 -1.80 -7.72
C ILE A 103 2.88 -0.37 -8.27
N GLU A 104 1.70 0.22 -8.20
CA GLU A 104 1.50 1.63 -8.50
C GLU A 104 1.34 2.37 -7.17
N LYS A 105 2.16 3.38 -6.97
CA LYS A 105 1.96 4.25 -5.83
C LYS A 105 0.74 5.10 -6.13
N SER A 106 -0.29 4.93 -5.29
CA SER A 106 -1.37 5.89 -5.24
C SER A 106 -0.77 7.13 -4.58
N ALA A 107 -0.17 8.00 -5.36
CA ALA A 107 0.17 9.30 -4.83
C ALA A 107 -1.11 9.85 -4.19
N PRO A 108 -1.06 10.34 -2.93
CA PRO A 108 -2.13 11.16 -2.47
C PRO A 108 -2.29 12.19 -3.58
N VAL A 109 -3.47 12.23 -4.20
CA VAL A 109 -3.77 13.32 -5.09
C VAL A 109 -3.49 14.54 -4.23
N ALA A 110 -2.32 15.13 -4.41
CA ALA A 110 -2.10 16.48 -3.98
C ALA A 110 -3.16 17.23 -4.78
N GLN A 111 -4.33 17.33 -4.20
CA GLN A 111 -5.29 18.31 -4.63
C GLN A 111 -4.45 19.55 -4.59
N GLY A 112 -4.13 20.05 -5.77
CA GLY A 112 -3.32 21.23 -5.89
C GLY A 112 -3.89 22.16 -4.86
N VAL A 113 -3.10 22.48 -3.87
CA VAL A 113 -3.49 23.50 -2.91
C VAL A 113 -3.95 24.63 -3.81
N PRO A 114 -5.24 24.97 -3.82
CA PRO A 114 -5.66 26.09 -4.62
C PRO A 114 -4.73 27.21 -4.20
N ASP A 115 -4.03 27.72 -5.19
CA ASP A 115 -3.07 28.80 -5.05
C ASP A 115 -3.67 29.79 -4.05
N MET A 116 -3.30 29.66 -2.78
CA MET A 116 -3.78 30.60 -1.78
C MET A 116 -3.18 31.92 -2.21
N PRO A 117 -3.99 32.89 -2.57
CA PRO A 117 -3.47 34.23 -2.82
C PRO A 117 -2.60 34.60 -1.62
N PRO A 118 -1.42 35.17 -1.85
CA PRO A 118 -0.54 35.54 -0.75
C PRO A 118 -1.34 36.38 0.22
N MET A 119 -1.49 35.89 1.45
CA MET A 119 -2.14 36.67 2.49
C MET A 119 -1.36 37.97 2.60
N PRO A 120 -2.03 39.12 2.50
CA PRO A 120 -1.38 40.37 2.78
C PRO A 120 -0.77 40.27 4.18
N ASN A 121 0.50 40.60 4.29
CA ASN A 121 1.23 40.63 5.56
C ASN A 121 0.81 41.73 6.51
N ASP A 122 -0.46 42.11 6.46
CA ASP A 122 -1.06 42.96 7.47
C ASP A 122 -1.52 42.08 8.63
N ILE A 123 -0.54 41.57 9.35
CA ILE A 123 -0.79 41.11 10.71
C ILE A 123 -1.02 42.35 11.54
N ALA A 124 -2.27 42.79 11.62
CA ALA A 124 -2.65 43.71 12.68
C ALA A 124 -2.21 43.05 14.00
N PRO A 125 -1.44 43.77 14.83
CA PRO A 125 -1.07 43.21 16.11
C PRO A 125 -2.34 42.84 16.86
N PHE A 126 -2.45 41.58 17.25
CA PHE A 126 -3.54 41.11 18.09
C PHE A 126 -3.59 42.04 19.34
N PRO A 127 -4.75 42.58 19.69
CA PRO A 127 -4.87 43.26 20.95
C PRO A 127 -4.48 42.29 22.07
N PRO A 128 -3.73 42.72 23.07
CA PRO A 128 -3.35 41.83 24.17
C PRO A 128 -4.63 41.24 24.76
N ALA A 129 -4.62 39.90 24.88
CA ALA A 129 -5.73 39.22 25.49
C ALA A 129 -5.99 39.81 26.87
N PRO A 130 -7.27 40.11 27.22
CA PRO A 130 -7.58 40.56 28.55
C PRO A 130 -7.04 39.56 29.55
N ALA A 131 -6.32 40.05 30.57
CA ALA A 131 -5.79 39.23 31.62
C ALA A 131 -6.89 38.31 32.12
N ALA A 132 -6.65 37.01 32.10
CA ALA A 132 -7.56 36.03 32.66
C ALA A 132 -7.83 36.43 34.12
N PRO A 133 -9.10 36.48 34.56
CA PRO A 133 -9.38 36.71 35.97
C PRO A 133 -8.65 35.64 36.77
N ASP A 134 -7.95 36.07 37.80
CA ASP A 134 -7.26 35.26 38.76
C ASP A 134 -8.28 34.27 39.34
N LEU A 135 -8.33 33.05 38.80
CA LEU A 135 -9.12 32.01 39.40
C LEU A 135 -8.41 31.62 40.68
N ALA A 136 -8.90 32.11 41.77
CA ALA A 136 -8.51 31.65 43.08
C ALA A 136 -8.57 30.11 43.09
N PRO A 137 -7.55 29.42 43.61
CA PRO A 137 -7.55 27.97 43.66
C PRO A 137 -8.81 27.53 44.39
N SER A 138 -9.66 26.81 43.69
CA SER A 138 -10.79 26.14 44.32
C SER A 138 -10.23 25.22 45.38
N PRO A 139 -10.83 25.16 46.59
CA PRO A 139 -10.41 24.22 47.57
C PRO A 139 -10.51 22.83 46.97
N THR A 140 -9.46 22.11 47.06
CA THR A 140 -9.34 20.73 46.64
C THR A 140 -10.53 19.95 47.22
N ASP A 141 -11.41 19.57 46.33
CA ASP A 141 -12.49 18.68 46.68
C ASP A 141 -11.81 17.35 47.03
N ASP A 142 -11.76 17.05 48.29
CA ASP A 142 -11.20 15.86 48.85
C ASP A 142 -12.10 14.71 48.41
N LEU A 143 -11.75 14.08 47.28
CA LEU A 143 -12.43 12.88 46.82
C LEU A 143 -12.03 11.72 47.74
N PRO A 144 -12.95 11.13 48.52
CA PRO A 144 -12.64 9.97 49.32
C PRO A 144 -12.53 8.72 48.43
N PHE A 145 -11.33 8.31 48.20
CA PHE A 145 -11.02 6.97 47.72
C PHE A 145 -10.13 6.26 48.71
#